data_90714ece660fedaaa3294a75a842dc1b
#
_entry.id   90714ece660fedaaa3294a75a842dc1b
#
_cell.length_a   1.000
_cell.length_b   1.000
_cell.length_c   1.000
_cell.angle_alpha   90.00
_cell.angle_beta   90.00
_cell.angle_gamma   90.00
#
_symmetry.space_group_name_H-M   'P 1'
#
loop_
_entity.id
_entity.type
_entity.pdbx_description
1 polymer ?
#
loop_
_entity_poly.entity_id
_entity_poly.type
_entity_poly.pdbx_seq_one_letter_code
_entity_poly.pdbx_strand_id
1 'polypeptide(L)'
;VMRLVRLIGLMLFWPLATIAAEAGFPLYEMTPNLSDQGSLQRGAQTYMNYCLGCHSLKYQRYKRTADDIGVPESLMLQHLVFDPNTKIGSLIENSISQDNAKTWFGAVPPDLTLYTQLKGGPEYLYTYLLTFYEDPSRPLGANNLVYENVGMPHALVELQGVQKKVCKQIPKLAANGGEMMDALSQDYVTEE
;
A
#
# COMPACT_ATOMS: atom_id res chain seq x y z
N VAL A 1 30.60 35.55 39.15
CA VAL A 1 31.09 34.32 38.52
C VAL A 1 30.30 33.11 39.01
N MET A 2 30.01 32.96 40.32
CA MET A 2 29.27 31.80 40.88
C MET A 2 27.79 31.67 40.49
N ARG A 3 27.12 32.73 40.05
CA ARG A 3 25.70 32.68 39.62
C ARG A 3 25.52 32.24 38.18
N LEU A 4 26.52 32.40 37.33
CA LEU A 4 26.48 31.98 35.91
C LEU A 4 26.64 30.46 35.77
N VAL A 5 27.43 29.82 36.63
CA VAL A 5 27.67 28.38 36.58
C VAL A 5 26.44 27.56 36.97
N ARG A 6 25.53 28.13 37.81
CA ARG A 6 24.28 27.46 38.23
C ARG A 6 23.20 27.44 37.14
N LEU A 7 23.25 28.38 36.19
CA LEU A 7 22.30 28.43 35.07
C LEU A 7 22.70 27.48 33.90
N ILE A 8 23.98 27.18 33.74
CA ILE A 8 24.48 26.26 32.72
C ILE A 8 24.19 24.80 33.12
N GLY A 9 24.16 24.48 34.41
CA GLY A 9 23.85 23.12 34.88
C GLY A 9 22.39 22.69 34.75
N LEU A 10 21.44 23.63 34.56
CA LEU A 10 20.01 23.30 34.41
C LEU A 10 19.58 23.01 32.97
N MET A 11 20.41 23.32 31.97
CA MET A 11 20.09 23.08 30.56
C MET A 11 20.48 21.68 30.06
N LEU A 12 21.12 20.85 30.84
CA LEU A 12 21.66 19.55 30.42
C LEU A 12 20.74 18.34 30.71
N PHE A 13 19.56 18.57 31.29
CA PHE A 13 18.56 17.53 31.56
C PHE A 13 17.26 17.79 30.81
N TRP A 14 17.34 18.01 29.48
CA TRP A 14 16.18 17.85 28.63
C TRP A 14 16.05 16.35 28.34
N PRO A 15 15.00 15.66 28.77
CA PRO A 15 14.81 14.29 28.35
C PRO A 15 14.67 14.27 26.83
N LEU A 16 15.61 13.62 26.14
CA LEU A 16 15.39 13.19 24.77
C LEU A 16 14.20 12.23 24.83
N ALA A 17 12.99 12.75 24.61
CA ALA A 17 11.86 11.93 24.27
C ALA A 17 12.22 11.25 22.94
N THR A 18 12.71 10.02 23.01
CA THR A 18 12.78 9.13 21.85
C THR A 18 11.34 8.94 21.41
N ILE A 19 10.95 9.64 20.33
CA ILE A 19 9.75 9.32 19.59
C ILE A 19 10.05 7.92 19.02
N ALA A 20 9.53 6.88 19.68
CA ALA A 20 9.43 5.57 19.07
C ALA A 20 8.55 5.78 17.83
N ALA A 21 9.16 5.83 16.67
CA ALA A 21 8.42 5.73 15.42
C ALA A 21 7.71 4.39 15.48
N GLU A 22 6.40 4.39 15.45
CA GLU A 22 5.61 3.17 15.29
C GLU A 22 6.17 2.46 14.06
N ALA A 23 6.80 1.32 14.28
CA ALA A 23 7.35 0.51 13.19
C ALA A 23 6.15 0.01 12.38
N GLY A 24 5.93 0.64 11.23
CA GLY A 24 4.89 0.21 10.29
C GLY A 24 5.09 -1.27 9.90
N PHE A 25 4.07 -1.86 9.29
CA PHE A 25 4.15 -3.24 8.80
C PHE A 25 5.40 -3.43 7.92
N PRO A 26 6.23 -4.47 8.13
CA PRO A 26 7.46 -4.70 7.37
C PRO A 26 7.14 -4.97 5.89
N LEU A 27 7.83 -4.26 5.00
CA LEU A 27 7.65 -4.46 3.57
C LEU A 27 8.30 -5.78 3.13
N TYR A 28 7.61 -6.49 2.22
CA TYR A 28 8.17 -7.68 1.58
C TYR A 28 9.24 -7.28 0.57
N GLU A 29 10.31 -8.04 0.52
CA GLU A 29 11.34 -7.87 -0.50
C GLU A 29 10.75 -8.13 -1.89
N MET A 30 10.97 -7.21 -2.81
CA MET A 30 10.50 -7.30 -4.19
C MET A 30 11.46 -6.59 -5.13
N THR A 31 12.06 -7.33 -6.04
CA THR A 31 12.90 -6.77 -7.10
C THR A 31 12.28 -7.08 -8.46
N PRO A 32 11.78 -6.06 -9.19
CA PRO A 32 11.19 -6.29 -10.50
C PRO A 32 12.21 -6.85 -11.49
N ASN A 33 11.85 -7.95 -12.16
CA ASN A 33 12.64 -8.44 -13.30
C ASN A 33 12.15 -7.76 -14.59
N LEU A 34 12.80 -6.68 -14.96
CA LEU A 34 12.44 -5.90 -16.15
C LEU A 34 12.79 -6.61 -17.48
N SER A 35 13.47 -7.75 -17.45
CA SER A 35 13.78 -8.56 -18.62
C SER A 35 12.75 -9.68 -18.87
N ASP A 36 11.88 -9.97 -17.89
CA ASP A 36 10.79 -10.95 -18.06
C ASP A 36 9.58 -10.28 -18.73
N GLN A 37 9.63 -10.23 -20.07
CA GLN A 37 8.56 -9.65 -20.88
C GLN A 37 7.21 -10.30 -20.62
N GLY A 38 7.16 -11.62 -20.43
CA GLY A 38 5.92 -12.34 -20.15
C GLY A 38 5.29 -11.89 -18.81
N SER A 39 6.09 -11.68 -17.77
CA SER A 39 5.62 -11.14 -16.50
C SER A 39 5.11 -9.71 -16.64
N LEU A 40 5.86 -8.85 -17.35
CA LEU A 40 5.47 -7.46 -17.60
C LEU A 40 4.15 -7.36 -18.38
N GLN A 41 3.96 -8.20 -19.38
CA GLN A 41 2.72 -8.27 -20.17
C GLN A 41 1.52 -8.69 -19.33
N ARG A 42 1.68 -9.72 -18.48
CA ARG A 42 0.63 -10.12 -17.50
C ARG A 42 0.33 -9.01 -16.51
N GLY A 43 1.36 -8.32 -16.03
CA GLY A 43 1.21 -7.17 -15.14
C GLY A 43 0.43 -6.02 -15.80
N ALA A 44 0.76 -5.69 -17.06
CA ALA A 44 0.03 -4.69 -17.82
C ALA A 44 -1.44 -5.08 -18.03
N GLN A 45 -1.70 -6.35 -18.37
CA GLN A 45 -3.06 -6.87 -18.49
C GLN A 45 -3.83 -6.76 -17.17
N THR A 46 -3.22 -7.14 -16.05
CA THR A 46 -3.83 -7.01 -14.71
C THR A 46 -4.13 -5.55 -14.39
N TYR A 47 -3.19 -4.64 -14.65
CA TYR A 47 -3.40 -3.22 -14.44
C TYR A 47 -4.59 -2.68 -15.25
N MET A 48 -4.65 -2.98 -16.55
CA MET A 48 -5.73 -2.49 -17.43
C MET A 48 -7.09 -3.02 -16.98
N ASN A 49 -7.18 -4.27 -16.52
CA ASN A 49 -8.45 -4.87 -16.13
C ASN A 49 -8.92 -4.52 -14.72
N TYR A 50 -7.99 -4.35 -13.76
CA TYR A 50 -8.35 -4.21 -12.34
C TYR A 50 -8.06 -2.83 -11.75
N CYS A 51 -7.11 -2.08 -12.33
CA CYS A 51 -6.64 -0.83 -11.73
C CYS A 51 -7.06 0.41 -12.51
N LEU A 52 -6.99 0.36 -13.85
CA LEU A 52 -7.22 1.51 -14.72
C LEU A 52 -8.61 2.12 -14.53
N GLY A 53 -9.62 1.32 -14.18
CA GLY A 53 -10.96 1.83 -13.90
C GLY A 53 -11.00 2.95 -12.86
N CYS A 54 -10.07 2.95 -11.91
CA CYS A 54 -9.97 3.95 -10.83
C CYS A 54 -8.66 4.76 -10.87
N HIS A 55 -7.55 4.17 -11.31
CA HIS A 55 -6.22 4.77 -11.28
C HIS A 55 -5.68 5.01 -12.68
N SER A 56 -5.43 6.26 -13.04
CA SER A 56 -4.76 6.62 -14.30
C SER A 56 -3.23 6.47 -14.19
N LEU A 57 -2.58 6.34 -15.36
CA LEU A 57 -1.15 6.58 -15.59
C LEU A 57 -1.02 7.78 -16.55
N LYS A 58 -1.42 8.95 -16.11
CA LYS A 58 -1.61 10.13 -16.99
C LYS A 58 -0.32 10.76 -17.54
N TYR A 59 0.85 10.24 -17.15
CA TYR A 59 2.14 10.61 -17.77
C TYR A 59 2.72 9.46 -18.61
N GLN A 60 1.97 8.35 -18.77
CA GLN A 60 2.35 7.19 -19.57
C GLN A 60 1.43 7.06 -20.79
N ARG A 61 2.00 6.67 -21.94
CA ARG A 61 1.25 6.46 -23.19
C ARG A 61 1.11 4.97 -23.46
N TYR A 62 0.00 4.56 -24.07
CA TYR A 62 -0.20 3.18 -24.53
C TYR A 62 0.93 2.72 -25.45
N LYS A 63 1.34 3.57 -26.43
CA LYS A 63 2.45 3.23 -27.32
C LYS A 63 3.74 2.96 -26.56
N ARG A 64 4.11 3.83 -25.61
CA ARG A 64 5.34 3.66 -24.83
C ARG A 64 5.28 2.38 -24.01
N THR A 65 4.15 2.09 -23.38
CA THR A 65 3.97 0.84 -22.64
C THR A 65 4.08 -0.37 -23.55
N ALA A 66 3.45 -0.34 -24.73
CA ALA A 66 3.54 -1.42 -25.72
C ALA A 66 4.99 -1.71 -26.13
N ASP A 67 5.75 -0.64 -26.45
CA ASP A 67 7.16 -0.74 -26.84
C ASP A 67 8.01 -1.35 -25.69
N ASP A 68 7.83 -0.87 -24.46
CA ASP A 68 8.62 -1.29 -23.28
C ASP A 68 8.38 -2.76 -22.91
N ILE A 69 7.15 -3.27 -23.08
CA ILE A 69 6.80 -4.65 -22.73
C ILE A 69 6.77 -5.60 -23.95
N GLY A 70 7.22 -5.12 -25.13
CA GLY A 70 7.31 -5.92 -26.34
C GLY A 70 5.97 -6.41 -26.89
N VAL A 71 4.89 -5.64 -26.73
CA VAL A 71 3.55 -5.94 -27.28
C VAL A 71 3.35 -5.15 -28.57
N PRO A 72 3.00 -5.79 -29.69
CA PRO A 72 2.64 -5.08 -30.94
C PRO A 72 1.50 -4.08 -30.71
N GLU A 73 1.59 -2.89 -31.34
CA GLU A 73 0.57 -1.83 -31.18
C GLU A 73 -0.86 -2.31 -31.48
N SER A 74 -1.00 -3.17 -32.49
CA SER A 74 -2.29 -3.76 -32.85
C SER A 74 -2.90 -4.61 -31.74
N LEU A 75 -2.07 -5.41 -31.03
CA LEU A 75 -2.51 -6.22 -29.93
C LEU A 75 -2.78 -5.37 -28.68
N MET A 76 -2.00 -4.31 -28.45
CA MET A 76 -2.27 -3.34 -27.41
C MET A 76 -3.65 -2.71 -27.59
N LEU A 77 -3.95 -2.20 -28.79
CA LEU A 77 -5.25 -1.59 -29.12
C LEU A 77 -6.41 -2.59 -29.04
N GLN A 78 -6.20 -3.82 -29.47
CA GLN A 78 -7.25 -4.84 -29.51
C GLN A 78 -7.61 -5.38 -28.14
N HIS A 79 -6.64 -5.53 -27.23
CA HIS A 79 -6.82 -6.29 -25.99
C HIS A 79 -6.67 -5.49 -24.70
N LEU A 80 -5.98 -4.33 -24.74
CA LEU A 80 -5.64 -3.55 -23.55
C LEU A 80 -6.15 -2.11 -23.59
N VAL A 81 -6.83 -1.72 -24.66
CA VAL A 81 -7.50 -0.42 -24.81
C VAL A 81 -9.00 -0.66 -24.93
N PHE A 82 -9.76 -0.24 -23.94
CA PHE A 82 -11.20 -0.57 -23.87
C PHE A 82 -12.11 0.46 -24.55
N ASP A 83 -11.65 1.72 -24.74
CA ASP A 83 -12.36 2.72 -25.50
C ASP A 83 -11.94 2.66 -26.98
N PRO A 84 -12.86 2.32 -27.91
CA PRO A 84 -12.54 2.17 -29.35
C PRO A 84 -12.10 3.48 -30.01
N ASN A 85 -12.32 4.64 -29.40
CA ASN A 85 -11.88 5.94 -29.92
C ASN A 85 -10.45 6.29 -29.47
N THR A 86 -9.88 5.54 -28.53
CA THR A 86 -8.54 5.80 -28.01
C THR A 86 -7.47 5.39 -29.02
N LYS A 87 -6.52 6.29 -29.27
CA LYS A 87 -5.40 6.06 -30.18
C LYS A 87 -4.20 5.52 -29.40
N ILE A 88 -3.34 4.77 -30.10
CA ILE A 88 -2.11 4.21 -29.49
C ILE A 88 -1.20 5.28 -28.84
N GLY A 89 -1.19 6.49 -29.36
CA GLY A 89 -0.43 7.61 -28.80
C GLY A 89 -1.10 8.31 -27.60
N SER A 90 -2.32 7.93 -27.21
CA SER A 90 -3.04 8.53 -26.09
C SER A 90 -2.38 8.19 -24.75
N LEU A 91 -2.61 9.05 -23.75
CA LEU A 91 -2.25 8.78 -22.37
C LEU A 91 -3.17 7.69 -21.78
N ILE A 92 -2.68 6.97 -20.78
CA ILE A 92 -3.42 5.92 -20.08
C ILE A 92 -4.23 6.59 -18.97
N GLU A 93 -5.44 7.01 -19.30
CA GLU A 93 -6.33 7.73 -18.37
C GLU A 93 -7.67 7.01 -18.25
N ASN A 94 -8.22 6.99 -17.04
CA ASN A 94 -9.60 6.57 -16.82
C ASN A 94 -10.58 7.71 -17.10
N SER A 95 -11.86 7.38 -17.17
CA SER A 95 -12.94 8.33 -17.47
C SER A 95 -13.64 8.89 -16.24
N ILE A 96 -13.20 8.55 -15.02
CA ILE A 96 -13.83 9.02 -13.79
C ILE A 96 -13.43 10.47 -13.53
N SER A 97 -14.41 11.37 -13.42
CA SER A 97 -14.15 12.72 -12.97
C SER A 97 -13.76 12.76 -11.49
N GLN A 98 -12.97 13.77 -11.08
CA GLN A 98 -12.56 13.91 -9.69
C GLN A 98 -13.76 14.07 -8.74
N ASP A 99 -14.82 14.75 -9.18
CA ASP A 99 -16.04 14.96 -8.37
C ASP A 99 -16.80 13.65 -8.17
N ASN A 100 -16.92 12.83 -9.22
CA ASN A 100 -17.50 11.49 -9.10
C ASN A 100 -16.65 10.59 -8.20
N ALA A 101 -15.32 10.62 -8.35
CA ALA A 101 -14.41 9.85 -7.51
C ALA A 101 -14.57 10.20 -6.02
N LYS A 102 -14.64 11.50 -5.68
CA LYS A 102 -14.90 11.95 -4.31
C LYS A 102 -16.25 11.48 -3.79
N THR A 103 -17.29 11.55 -4.63
CA THR A 103 -18.63 11.17 -4.25
C THR A 103 -18.75 9.67 -3.99
N TRP A 104 -18.11 8.84 -4.83
CA TRP A 104 -18.23 7.38 -4.76
C TRP A 104 -17.28 6.74 -3.75
N PHE A 105 -16.07 7.28 -3.62
CA PHE A 105 -15.01 6.65 -2.81
C PHE A 105 -14.62 7.48 -1.56
N GLY A 106 -15.17 8.68 -1.40
CA GLY A 106 -14.76 9.59 -0.33
C GLY A 106 -13.43 10.30 -0.60
N ALA A 107 -12.65 9.84 -1.58
CA ALA A 107 -11.36 10.40 -1.99
C ALA A 107 -11.12 10.17 -3.48
N VAL A 108 -10.24 10.96 -4.07
CA VAL A 108 -9.80 10.74 -5.45
C VAL A 108 -8.69 9.69 -5.46
N PRO A 109 -8.85 8.55 -6.18
CA PRO A 109 -7.77 7.59 -6.33
C PRO A 109 -6.52 8.26 -6.96
N PRO A 110 -5.32 8.04 -6.39
CA PRO A 110 -4.13 8.68 -6.92
C PRO A 110 -3.75 8.17 -8.31
N ASP A 111 -3.12 9.02 -9.11
CA ASP A 111 -2.43 8.60 -10.32
C ASP A 111 -1.22 7.74 -9.96
N LEU A 112 -1.02 6.63 -10.65
CA LEU A 112 0.02 5.65 -10.30
C LEU A 112 1.30 5.77 -11.14
N THR A 113 1.40 6.71 -12.08
CA THR A 113 2.57 6.82 -12.98
C THR A 113 3.90 6.88 -12.22
N LEU A 114 3.96 7.70 -11.17
CA LEU A 114 5.16 7.89 -10.36
C LEU A 114 5.03 7.32 -8.94
N TYR A 115 4.00 6.53 -8.68
CA TYR A 115 3.67 6.09 -7.33
C TYR A 115 4.81 5.29 -6.67
N THR A 116 5.42 4.37 -7.41
CA THR A 116 6.56 3.57 -6.92
C THR A 116 7.84 4.39 -6.70
N GLN A 117 7.94 5.59 -7.29
CA GLN A 117 9.06 6.49 -7.06
C GLN A 117 8.87 7.34 -5.80
N LEU A 118 7.63 7.58 -5.39
CA LEU A 118 7.27 8.53 -4.32
C LEU A 118 6.90 7.84 -3.00
N LYS A 119 6.59 6.54 -3.00
CA LYS A 119 5.95 5.84 -1.88
C LYS A 119 6.70 4.56 -1.47
N GLY A 120 8.02 4.64 -1.29
CA GLY A 120 8.78 3.50 -0.74
C GLY A 120 9.06 2.39 -1.73
N GLY A 121 9.11 2.71 -3.02
CA GLY A 121 9.52 1.76 -4.06
C GLY A 121 8.45 0.75 -4.49
N PRO A 122 8.82 -0.19 -5.35
CA PRO A 122 7.96 -1.29 -5.76
C PRO A 122 7.59 -2.21 -4.60
N GLU A 123 8.44 -2.33 -3.57
CA GLU A 123 8.22 -3.13 -2.36
C GLU A 123 6.96 -2.67 -1.61
N TYR A 124 6.75 -1.36 -1.50
CA TYR A 124 5.55 -0.82 -0.87
C TYR A 124 4.29 -1.25 -1.62
N LEU A 125 4.26 -1.03 -2.94
CA LEU A 125 3.10 -1.39 -3.74
C LEU A 125 2.84 -2.91 -3.74
N TYR A 126 3.90 -3.70 -3.84
CA TYR A 126 3.83 -5.16 -3.77
C TYR A 126 3.23 -5.62 -2.44
N THR A 127 3.80 -5.16 -1.32
CA THR A 127 3.30 -5.51 0.01
C THR A 127 1.88 -5.03 0.22
N TYR A 128 1.58 -3.79 -0.18
CA TYR A 128 0.25 -3.22 -0.10
C TYR A 128 -0.80 -4.08 -0.81
N LEU A 129 -0.54 -4.50 -2.05
CA LEU A 129 -1.49 -5.31 -2.82
C LEU A 129 -1.66 -6.73 -2.25
N LEU A 130 -0.65 -7.29 -1.58
CA LEU A 130 -0.69 -8.62 -0.99
C LEU A 130 -1.31 -8.67 0.41
N THR A 131 -1.45 -7.55 1.09
CA THR A 131 -1.81 -7.51 2.52
C THR A 131 -3.20 -6.98 2.80
N PHE A 132 -4.09 -7.00 1.80
CA PHE A 132 -5.51 -6.80 2.03
C PHE A 132 -6.10 -7.98 2.81
N TYR A 133 -6.97 -7.68 3.77
CA TYR A 133 -7.69 -8.67 4.55
C TYR A 133 -9.15 -8.27 4.75
N GLU A 134 -10.01 -9.25 5.02
CA GLU A 134 -11.42 -9.03 5.33
C GLU A 134 -11.56 -8.26 6.65
N ASP A 135 -12.30 -7.15 6.60
CA ASP A 135 -12.63 -6.33 7.76
C ASP A 135 -14.08 -5.81 7.64
N PRO A 136 -15.03 -6.52 8.26
CA PRO A 136 -16.45 -6.15 8.19
C PRO A 136 -16.78 -4.78 8.80
N SER A 137 -15.87 -4.20 9.59
CA SER A 137 -16.06 -2.86 10.16
C SER A 137 -15.83 -1.74 9.13
N ARG A 138 -15.20 -2.06 7.99
CA ARG A 138 -14.89 -1.10 6.94
C ARG A 138 -16.01 -1.02 5.89
N PRO A 139 -16.26 0.17 5.33
CA PRO A 139 -17.36 0.37 4.34
C PRO A 139 -17.25 -0.53 3.11
N LEU A 140 -16.03 -0.88 2.69
CA LEU A 140 -15.78 -1.75 1.52
C LEU A 140 -15.42 -3.19 1.93
N GLY A 141 -15.61 -3.55 3.20
CA GLY A 141 -15.39 -4.91 3.70
C GLY A 141 -13.94 -5.37 3.75
N ALA A 142 -12.98 -4.47 3.51
CA ALA A 142 -11.56 -4.79 3.48
C ALA A 142 -10.70 -3.73 4.16
N ASN A 143 -9.57 -4.15 4.73
CA ASN A 143 -8.54 -3.30 5.30
C ASN A 143 -7.16 -3.78 4.83
N ASN A 144 -6.09 -3.09 5.21
CA ASN A 144 -4.74 -3.38 4.73
C ASN A 144 -3.71 -3.27 5.87
N LEU A 145 -2.71 -4.16 5.89
CA LEU A 145 -1.70 -4.17 6.95
C LEU A 145 -0.67 -3.04 6.80
N VAL A 146 -0.41 -2.58 5.56
CA VAL A 146 0.57 -1.51 5.29
C VAL A 146 -0.08 -0.14 5.43
N TYR A 147 -1.35 -0.03 5.11
CA TYR A 147 -2.11 1.21 5.17
C TYR A 147 -3.44 0.98 5.87
N GLU A 148 -3.42 1.11 7.18
CA GLU A 148 -4.61 0.93 8.01
C GLU A 148 -5.72 1.93 7.65
N ASN A 149 -6.96 1.49 7.80
CA ASN A 149 -8.14 2.27 7.45
C ASN A 149 -8.23 2.68 5.97
N VAL A 150 -7.70 1.82 5.10
CA VAL A 150 -7.70 2.04 3.65
C VAL A 150 -9.10 2.31 3.09
N GLY A 151 -9.18 3.28 2.17
CA GLY A 151 -10.41 3.57 1.41
C GLY A 151 -10.52 2.81 0.09
N MET A 152 -9.47 2.11 -0.35
CA MET A 152 -9.45 1.29 -1.55
C MET A 152 -10.04 -0.10 -1.25
N PRO A 153 -10.93 -0.65 -2.09
CA PRO A 153 -11.37 -2.04 -1.96
C PRO A 153 -10.23 -3.01 -2.30
N HIS A 154 -10.37 -4.28 -1.88
CA HIS A 154 -9.46 -5.34 -2.33
C HIS A 154 -9.72 -5.67 -3.81
N ALA A 155 -9.15 -4.85 -4.71
CA ALA A 155 -9.40 -4.94 -6.17
C ALA A 155 -8.96 -6.28 -6.78
N LEU A 156 -7.99 -6.98 -6.17
CA LEU A 156 -7.46 -8.26 -6.66
C LEU A 156 -8.05 -9.48 -5.94
N VAL A 157 -9.15 -9.34 -5.21
CA VAL A 157 -9.75 -10.43 -4.43
C VAL A 157 -10.08 -11.67 -5.27
N GLU A 158 -10.49 -11.49 -6.53
CA GLU A 158 -10.78 -12.59 -7.45
C GLU A 158 -9.53 -13.41 -7.81
N LEU A 159 -8.36 -12.77 -7.79
CA LEU A 159 -7.08 -13.41 -8.10
C LEU A 159 -6.37 -13.98 -6.86
N GLN A 160 -6.55 -13.35 -5.71
CA GLN A 160 -5.84 -13.68 -4.47
C GLN A 160 -6.70 -14.47 -3.47
N GLY A 161 -8.03 -14.40 -3.60
CA GLY A 161 -8.96 -14.89 -2.60
C GLY A 161 -9.11 -13.94 -1.40
N VAL A 162 -10.00 -14.30 -0.49
CA VAL A 162 -10.26 -13.56 0.74
C VAL A 162 -9.24 -13.97 1.80
N GLN A 163 -8.47 -13.00 2.30
CA GLN A 163 -7.51 -13.20 3.37
C GLN A 163 -8.10 -12.72 4.70
N LYS A 164 -7.69 -13.33 5.81
CA LYS A 164 -8.08 -12.93 7.16
C LYS A 164 -6.86 -12.55 7.98
N LYS A 165 -6.95 -11.43 8.70
CA LYS A 165 -5.94 -11.05 9.68
C LYS A 165 -6.07 -12.00 10.89
N VAL A 166 -5.02 -12.75 11.18
CA VAL A 166 -4.91 -13.59 12.36
C VAL A 166 -3.90 -12.95 13.31
N CYS A 167 -4.40 -12.42 14.42
CA CYS A 167 -3.54 -11.88 15.46
C CYS A 167 -3.11 -13.01 16.40
N LYS A 168 -1.79 -13.16 16.59
CA LYS A 168 -1.26 -14.05 17.60
C LYS A 168 -1.18 -13.28 18.92
N GLN A 169 -1.92 -13.72 19.91
CA GLN A 169 -1.78 -13.19 21.27
C GLN A 169 -0.39 -13.54 21.79
N ILE A 170 0.34 -12.54 22.23
CA ILE A 170 1.68 -12.70 22.82
C ILE A 170 1.53 -12.47 24.33
N PRO A 171 1.99 -13.40 25.18
CA PRO A 171 1.95 -13.20 26.61
C PRO A 171 2.72 -11.93 27.00
N LYS A 172 2.10 -11.11 27.84
CA LYS A 172 2.75 -9.93 28.38
C LYS A 172 3.90 -10.33 29.29
N LEU A 173 5.08 -9.76 29.08
CA LEU A 173 6.23 -10.04 29.91
C LEU A 173 6.25 -9.15 31.17
N ALA A 174 6.46 -9.75 32.33
CA ALA A 174 6.74 -9.03 33.56
C ALA A 174 8.15 -8.40 33.52
N ALA A 175 8.43 -7.47 34.41
CA ALA A 175 9.72 -6.78 34.47
C ALA A 175 10.95 -7.72 34.67
N ASN A 176 10.72 -8.94 35.12
CA ASN A 176 11.74 -9.99 35.27
C ASN A 176 11.90 -10.89 34.06
N GLY A 177 11.18 -10.61 32.95
CA GLY A 177 11.20 -11.39 31.73
C GLY A 177 10.33 -12.65 31.74
N GLY A 178 9.60 -12.92 32.83
CA GLY A 178 8.63 -14.02 32.89
C GLY A 178 7.28 -13.63 32.28
N GLU A 179 6.52 -14.62 31.79
CA GLU A 179 5.16 -14.39 31.29
C GLU A 179 4.23 -14.00 32.43
N MET A 180 3.40 -12.97 32.22
CA MET A 180 2.41 -12.54 33.21
C MET A 180 1.18 -13.44 33.14
N MET A 181 0.78 -13.98 34.27
CA MET A 181 -0.47 -14.71 34.42
C MET A 181 -1.48 -13.89 35.21
N ASP A 182 -2.73 -13.89 34.77
CA ASP A 182 -3.81 -13.34 35.56
C ASP A 182 -4.08 -14.22 36.77
N ALA A 183 -4.07 -13.60 37.95
CA ALA A 183 -4.16 -14.33 39.25
C ALA A 183 -5.54 -15.00 39.48
N LEU A 184 -6.58 -14.54 38.77
CA LEU A 184 -7.96 -15.03 38.95
C LEU A 184 -8.31 -16.09 37.92
N SER A 185 -7.96 -15.85 36.63
CA SER A 185 -8.27 -16.78 35.52
C SER A 185 -7.23 -17.85 35.32
N GLN A 186 -6.01 -17.69 35.83
CA GLN A 186 -4.82 -18.51 35.53
C GLN A 186 -4.45 -18.54 34.03
N ASP A 187 -4.99 -17.61 33.26
CA ASP A 187 -4.62 -17.41 31.85
C ASP A 187 -3.50 -16.38 31.71
N TYR A 188 -2.77 -16.46 30.60
CA TYR A 188 -1.75 -15.46 30.32
C TYR A 188 -2.38 -14.10 30.01
N VAL A 189 -1.82 -13.03 30.61
CA VAL A 189 -2.16 -11.66 30.22
C VAL A 189 -1.52 -11.39 28.85
N THR A 190 -2.33 -11.03 27.87
CA THR A 190 -1.89 -10.79 26.49
C THR A 190 -1.96 -9.31 26.13
N GLU A 191 -1.07 -8.85 25.25
CA GLU A 191 -1.16 -7.56 24.58
C GLU A 191 -1.68 -7.80 23.16
N GLU A 192 -2.61 -6.93 22.70
CA GLU A 192 -3.09 -6.92 21.30
C GLU A 192 -2.12 -6.13 20.41
#